data_56217475e62fa0cb1a5b94ce75b66a2e
#
_entry.id   56217475e62fa0cb1a5b94ce75b66a2e
#
_cell.length_a   1.000
_cell.length_b   1.000
_cell.length_c   1.000
_cell.angle_alpha   90.00
_cell.angle_beta   90.00
_cell.angle_gamma   90.00
#
_symmetry.space_group_name_H-M   'P 1'
#
loop_
_entity.id
_entity.type
_entity.pdbx_description
1 polymer ?
#
loop_
_entity_poly.entity_id
_entity_poly.type
_entity_poly.pdbx_seq_one_letter_code
_entity_poly.pdbx_strand_id
1 'polypeptide(L)'
;QVAVIPRIFASTAWLIMGTFGLSIVKKLGNGNVVKGYSSFAVVIAVTFIISAIITCLNVKERVETPKNAEKVSFKQTLNIIRKNDQLLVFIGIVLGMNLIMQISGSMAIYYFTYVVGKESLFSVYQAFAGIAEISGLVLLPILTKKIGREDVFKFGSILPIAGFLLLFVAGIVAPQNALFIGMA
;
A
#
# COMPACT_ATOMS: atom_id res chain seq x y z
N GLN A 1 -19.28 3.36 -0.28
CA GLN A 1 -18.69 4.59 -0.88
C GLN A 1 -17.83 5.37 0.13
N VAL A 2 -18.21 5.43 1.40
CA VAL A 2 -17.47 6.20 2.45
C VAL A 2 -16.05 5.69 2.67
N ALA A 3 -15.80 4.38 2.55
CA ALA A 3 -14.47 3.78 2.75
C ALA A 3 -13.48 4.02 1.59
N VAL A 4 -13.95 4.38 0.41
CA VAL A 4 -13.10 4.58 -0.78
C VAL A 4 -12.32 5.89 -0.71
N ILE A 5 -12.95 6.96 -0.19
CA ILE A 5 -12.35 8.30 -0.13
C ILE A 5 -11.04 8.31 0.70
N PRO A 6 -11.01 7.83 1.96
CA PRO A 6 -9.75 7.76 2.72
C PRO A 6 -8.68 6.92 2.02
N ARG A 7 -9.09 5.86 1.33
CA ARG A 7 -8.16 5.00 0.59
C ARG A 7 -7.50 5.72 -0.58
N ILE A 8 -8.25 6.52 -1.35
CA ILE A 8 -7.70 7.34 -2.44
C ILE A 8 -6.66 8.32 -1.91
N PHE A 9 -6.92 9.00 -0.79
CA PHE A 9 -5.94 9.90 -0.18
C PHE A 9 -4.68 9.16 0.27
N ALA A 10 -4.82 7.98 0.88
CA ALA A 10 -3.69 7.15 1.29
C ALA A 10 -2.85 6.70 0.07
N SER A 11 -3.51 6.23 -1.00
CA SER A 11 -2.81 5.79 -2.22
C SER A 11 -2.15 6.96 -2.95
N THR A 12 -2.77 8.15 -2.93
CA THR A 12 -2.15 9.37 -3.49
C THR A 12 -0.90 9.76 -2.72
N ALA A 13 -0.94 9.72 -1.38
CA ALA A 13 0.23 9.97 -0.55
C ALA A 13 1.34 8.94 -0.81
N TRP A 14 1.00 7.67 -0.95
CA TRP A 14 1.92 6.60 -1.30
C TRP A 14 2.57 6.82 -2.66
N LEU A 15 1.79 7.19 -3.69
CA LEU A 15 2.27 7.54 -5.02
C LEU A 15 3.30 8.68 -4.97
N ILE A 16 2.99 9.77 -4.27
CA ILE A 16 3.88 10.92 -4.14
C ILE A 16 5.18 10.51 -3.44
N MET A 17 5.09 9.79 -2.34
CA MET A 17 6.27 9.35 -1.57
C MET A 17 7.10 8.32 -2.33
N GLY A 18 6.48 7.36 -3.01
CA GLY A 18 7.18 6.37 -3.82
C GLY A 18 7.93 6.99 -5.00
N THR A 19 7.31 7.98 -5.66
CA THR A 19 7.89 8.62 -6.84
C THR A 19 8.98 9.63 -6.47
N PHE A 20 8.73 10.47 -5.48
CA PHE A 20 9.60 11.61 -5.14
C PHE A 20 10.46 11.38 -3.89
N GLY A 21 10.17 10.38 -3.06
CA GLY A 21 10.82 10.15 -1.78
C GLY A 21 12.33 10.07 -1.87
N LEU A 22 12.87 9.26 -2.79
CA LEU A 22 14.32 9.16 -3.00
C LEU A 22 14.96 10.48 -3.43
N SER A 23 14.27 11.25 -4.28
CA SER A 23 14.74 12.55 -4.73
C SER A 23 14.77 13.57 -3.59
N ILE A 24 13.77 13.53 -2.70
CA ILE A 24 13.70 14.38 -1.50
C ILE A 24 14.84 14.02 -0.55
N VAL A 25 15.07 12.72 -0.29
CA VAL A 25 16.16 12.24 0.56
C VAL A 25 17.53 12.70 0.03
N LYS A 26 17.77 12.56 -1.27
CA LYS A 26 19.01 13.02 -1.91
C LYS A 26 19.21 14.53 -1.77
N LYS A 27 18.16 15.32 -1.95
CA LYS A 27 18.21 16.78 -1.77
C LYS A 27 18.49 17.19 -0.32
N LEU A 28 17.78 16.59 0.64
CA LEU A 28 17.96 16.91 2.06
C LEU A 28 19.33 16.48 2.59
N GLY A 29 19.91 15.43 1.99
CA GLY A 29 21.20 14.89 2.41
C GLY A 29 22.42 15.65 1.93
N ASN A 30 22.31 16.48 0.86
CA ASN A 30 23.46 17.15 0.23
C ASN A 30 24.67 16.21 0.02
N GLY A 31 24.43 15.02 -0.51
CA GLY A 31 25.45 14.00 -0.75
C GLY A 31 25.68 13.02 0.42
N ASN A 32 25.13 13.27 1.61
CA ASN A 32 25.19 12.33 2.73
C ASN A 32 23.86 11.59 2.88
N VAL A 33 23.87 10.29 2.57
CA VAL A 33 22.68 9.43 2.58
C VAL A 33 22.06 9.35 3.99
N VAL A 34 22.87 9.17 5.01
CA VAL A 34 22.38 9.04 6.42
C VAL A 34 21.67 10.31 6.86
N LYS A 35 22.28 11.48 6.58
CA LYS A 35 21.68 12.79 6.87
C LYS A 35 20.39 12.99 6.09
N GLY A 36 20.32 12.54 4.83
CA GLY A 36 19.14 12.62 4.00
C GLY A 36 17.95 11.85 4.60
N TYR A 37 18.16 10.59 4.95
CA TYR A 37 17.11 9.76 5.57
C TYR A 37 16.70 10.29 6.96
N SER A 38 17.65 10.74 7.79
CA SER A 38 17.35 11.31 9.10
C SER A 38 16.49 12.57 8.99
N SER A 39 16.84 13.50 8.09
CA SER A 39 16.06 14.72 7.87
C SER A 39 14.67 14.41 7.30
N PHE A 40 14.57 13.45 6.38
CA PHE A 40 13.30 13.00 5.82
C PHE A 40 12.40 12.37 6.89
N ALA A 41 12.95 11.54 7.78
CA ALA A 41 12.21 10.96 8.90
C ALA A 41 11.64 12.03 9.83
N VAL A 42 12.42 13.09 10.14
CA VAL A 42 11.94 14.22 10.95
C VAL A 42 10.75 14.94 10.27
N VAL A 43 10.84 15.20 8.96
CA VAL A 43 9.74 15.83 8.21
C VAL A 43 8.47 14.97 8.27
N ILE A 44 8.59 13.66 8.08
CA ILE A 44 7.45 12.74 8.18
C ILE A 44 6.87 12.74 9.60
N ALA A 45 7.72 12.66 10.64
CA ALA A 45 7.27 12.65 12.04
C ALA A 45 6.51 13.94 12.39
N VAL A 46 7.02 15.09 12.01
CA VAL A 46 6.35 16.39 12.23
C VAL A 46 5.01 16.46 11.51
N THR A 47 4.97 16.04 10.24
CA THR A 47 3.72 16.00 9.45
C THR A 47 2.69 15.07 10.10
N PHE A 48 3.12 13.91 10.59
CA PHE A 48 2.24 12.96 11.29
C PHE A 48 1.67 13.55 12.58
N ILE A 49 2.52 14.20 13.41
CA ILE A 49 2.08 14.82 14.67
C ILE A 49 1.06 15.94 14.38
N ILE A 50 1.34 16.80 13.40
CA ILE A 50 0.42 17.89 13.01
C ILE A 50 -0.92 17.30 12.54
N SER A 51 -0.90 16.28 11.69
CA SER A 51 -2.10 15.61 11.19
C SER A 51 -2.91 14.97 12.32
N ALA A 52 -2.23 14.32 13.28
CA ALA A 52 -2.87 13.73 14.45
C ALA A 52 -3.54 14.80 15.32
N ILE A 53 -2.87 15.91 15.59
CA ILE A 53 -3.43 17.04 16.36
C ILE A 53 -4.67 17.61 15.66
N ILE A 54 -4.58 17.86 14.33
CA ILE A 54 -5.71 18.36 13.54
C ILE A 54 -6.89 17.39 13.64
N THR A 55 -6.64 16.09 13.53
CA THR A 55 -7.68 15.07 13.63
C THR A 55 -8.31 15.07 15.02
N CYS A 56 -7.53 15.07 16.08
CA CYS A 56 -8.02 15.09 17.46
C CYS A 56 -8.86 16.32 17.77
N LEU A 57 -8.51 17.49 17.21
CA LEU A 57 -9.24 18.73 17.46
C LEU A 57 -10.54 18.85 16.67
N ASN A 58 -10.62 18.22 15.48
CA ASN A 58 -11.75 18.38 14.57
C ASN A 58 -12.73 17.21 14.58
N VAL A 59 -12.29 16.00 14.96
CA VAL A 59 -13.18 14.82 15.00
C VAL A 59 -13.93 14.81 16.32
N LYS A 60 -15.25 15.01 16.24
CA LYS A 60 -16.16 14.84 17.38
C LYS A 60 -16.86 13.48 17.25
N GLU A 61 -16.76 12.67 18.29
CA GLU A 61 -17.49 11.42 18.37
C GLU A 61 -18.99 11.69 18.41
N ARG A 62 -19.73 11.25 17.39
CA ARG A 62 -21.18 11.47 17.27
C ARG A 62 -22.02 10.34 17.84
N VAL A 63 -21.39 9.20 18.11
CA VAL A 63 -22.06 8.01 18.64
C VAL A 63 -21.62 7.82 20.07
N GLU A 64 -22.52 8.08 21.01
CA GLU A 64 -22.28 7.75 22.42
C GLU A 64 -22.23 6.22 22.55
N THR A 65 -21.12 5.72 23.08
CA THR A 65 -21.01 4.30 23.43
C THR A 65 -22.10 3.99 24.48
N PRO A 66 -22.92 2.95 24.29
CA PRO A 66 -23.96 2.60 25.29
C PRO A 66 -23.30 2.46 26.66
N LYS A 67 -23.80 3.19 27.65
CA LYS A 67 -23.24 3.22 29.02
C LYS A 67 -23.16 1.83 29.68
N ASN A 68 -23.86 0.84 29.11
CA ASN A 68 -23.91 -0.56 29.58
C ASN A 68 -23.24 -1.53 28.56
N ALA A 69 -22.30 -1.07 27.73
CA ALA A 69 -21.55 -2.01 26.90
C ALA A 69 -20.76 -2.97 27.81
N GLU A 70 -21.14 -4.24 27.81
CA GLU A 70 -20.38 -5.28 28.51
C GLU A 70 -18.92 -5.23 28.07
N LYS A 71 -18.02 -5.11 29.06
CA LYS A 71 -16.58 -5.16 28.79
C LYS A 71 -16.22 -6.57 28.33
N VAL A 72 -16.12 -6.76 27.03
CA VAL A 72 -15.71 -8.04 26.46
C VAL A 72 -14.26 -8.30 26.85
N SER A 73 -14.02 -9.39 27.57
CA SER A 73 -12.66 -9.80 27.96
C SER A 73 -11.88 -10.25 26.72
N PHE A 74 -10.56 -10.03 26.72
CA PHE A 74 -9.66 -10.51 25.65
C PHE A 74 -9.84 -12.01 25.37
N LYS A 75 -10.04 -12.82 26.41
CA LYS A 75 -10.32 -14.26 26.30
C LYS A 75 -11.66 -14.54 25.58
N GLN A 76 -12.68 -13.73 25.82
CA GLN A 76 -13.97 -13.85 25.12
C GLN A 76 -13.83 -13.48 23.65
N THR A 77 -13.09 -12.41 23.32
CA THR A 77 -12.78 -12.01 21.93
C THR A 77 -12.05 -13.11 21.18
N LEU A 78 -11.00 -13.71 21.77
CA LEU A 78 -10.30 -14.85 21.18
C LEU A 78 -11.21 -16.06 20.95
N ASN A 79 -12.11 -16.33 21.88
CA ASN A 79 -13.03 -17.45 21.75
C ASN A 79 -14.08 -17.22 20.64
N ILE A 80 -14.54 -15.98 20.47
CA ILE A 80 -15.42 -15.59 19.35
C ILE A 80 -14.70 -15.78 18.02
N ILE A 81 -13.45 -15.34 17.92
CA ILE A 81 -12.63 -15.50 16.70
C ILE A 81 -12.46 -16.99 16.37
N ARG A 82 -12.07 -17.81 17.36
CA ARG A 82 -11.84 -19.26 17.17
C ARG A 82 -13.08 -20.04 16.77
N LYS A 83 -14.27 -19.59 17.19
CA LYS A 83 -15.55 -20.23 16.87
C LYS A 83 -16.12 -19.80 15.51
N ASN A 84 -15.51 -18.80 14.86
CA ASN A 84 -15.98 -18.29 13.59
C ASN A 84 -15.01 -18.66 12.47
N ASP A 85 -15.25 -19.78 11.82
CA ASP A 85 -14.39 -20.32 10.76
C ASP A 85 -14.25 -19.32 9.59
N GLN A 86 -15.32 -18.62 9.23
CA GLN A 86 -15.27 -17.61 8.15
C GLN A 86 -14.37 -16.45 8.53
N LEU A 87 -14.39 -16.01 9.78
CA LEU A 87 -13.52 -14.95 10.28
C LEU A 87 -12.05 -15.37 10.27
N LEU A 88 -11.76 -16.64 10.64
CA LEU A 88 -10.39 -17.18 10.60
C LEU A 88 -9.84 -17.20 9.17
N VAL A 89 -10.64 -17.68 8.22
CA VAL A 89 -10.27 -17.68 6.79
C VAL A 89 -10.03 -16.25 6.30
N PHE A 90 -10.92 -15.32 6.65
CA PHE A 90 -10.77 -13.91 6.27
C PHE A 90 -9.50 -13.28 6.85
N ILE A 91 -9.20 -13.52 8.13
CA ILE A 91 -7.96 -13.08 8.78
C ILE A 91 -6.74 -13.66 8.03
N GLY A 92 -6.77 -14.97 7.71
CA GLY A 92 -5.70 -15.63 6.95
C GLY A 92 -5.45 -14.99 5.58
N ILE A 93 -6.51 -14.70 4.84
CA ILE A 93 -6.43 -14.02 3.54
C ILE A 93 -5.81 -12.60 3.69
N VAL A 94 -6.31 -11.82 4.64
CA VAL A 94 -5.82 -10.45 4.88
C VAL A 94 -4.35 -10.45 5.29
N LEU A 95 -3.95 -11.35 6.21
CA LEU A 95 -2.55 -11.49 6.62
C LEU A 95 -1.66 -11.93 5.47
N GLY A 96 -2.08 -12.93 4.69
CA GLY A 96 -1.33 -13.40 3.52
C GLY A 96 -1.13 -12.31 2.48
N MET A 97 -2.18 -11.57 2.13
CA MET A 97 -2.09 -10.44 1.20
C MET A 97 -1.15 -9.34 1.71
N ASN A 98 -1.25 -8.98 3.00
CA ASN A 98 -0.35 -7.97 3.58
C ASN A 98 1.10 -8.42 3.57
N LEU A 99 1.39 -9.69 3.90
CA LEU A 99 2.74 -10.24 3.84
C LEU A 99 3.32 -10.18 2.43
N ILE A 100 2.55 -10.60 1.42
CA ILE A 100 2.98 -10.53 0.02
C ILE A 100 3.30 -9.08 -0.37
N MET A 101 2.42 -8.13 -0.06
CA MET A 101 2.64 -6.72 -0.38
C MET A 101 3.87 -6.14 0.31
N GLN A 102 4.08 -6.44 1.59
CA GLN A 102 5.23 -5.95 2.35
C GLN A 102 6.55 -6.54 1.85
N ILE A 103 6.60 -7.83 1.58
CA ILE A 103 7.79 -8.49 1.04
C ILE A 103 8.09 -7.95 -0.35
N SER A 104 7.09 -7.90 -1.25
CA SER A 104 7.28 -7.41 -2.62
C SER A 104 7.72 -5.94 -2.64
N GLY A 105 7.10 -5.08 -1.84
CA GLY A 105 7.47 -3.68 -1.74
C GLY A 105 8.88 -3.47 -1.21
N SER A 106 9.28 -4.23 -0.19
CA SER A 106 10.64 -4.17 0.37
C SER A 106 11.70 -4.71 -0.59
N MET A 107 11.36 -5.75 -1.38
CA MET A 107 12.29 -6.35 -2.34
C MET A 107 12.41 -5.54 -3.64
N ALA A 108 11.41 -4.72 -3.99
CA ALA A 108 11.41 -3.98 -5.24
C ALA A 108 12.64 -3.06 -5.38
N ILE A 109 13.00 -2.29 -4.36
CA ILE A 109 14.18 -1.41 -4.43
C ILE A 109 15.48 -2.20 -4.64
N TYR A 110 15.61 -3.36 -4.00
CA TYR A 110 16.78 -4.24 -4.17
C TYR A 110 16.84 -4.82 -5.59
N TYR A 111 15.69 -5.20 -6.16
CA TYR A 111 15.58 -5.66 -7.53
C TYR A 111 16.10 -4.60 -8.52
N PHE A 112 15.64 -3.35 -8.40
CA PHE A 112 16.07 -2.25 -9.27
C PHE A 112 17.54 -1.87 -9.05
N THR A 113 18.04 -1.97 -7.83
CA THR A 113 19.42 -1.64 -7.50
C THR A 113 20.40 -2.70 -7.96
N TYR A 114 20.13 -3.98 -7.70
CA TYR A 114 21.10 -5.06 -7.87
C TYR A 114 20.87 -5.92 -9.12
N VAL A 115 19.62 -6.10 -9.57
CA VAL A 115 19.29 -6.92 -10.74
C VAL A 115 19.27 -6.05 -12.00
N VAL A 116 18.52 -4.95 -11.95
CA VAL A 116 18.40 -4.02 -13.08
C VAL A 116 19.61 -3.07 -13.18
N GLY A 117 20.29 -2.80 -12.07
CA GLY A 117 21.46 -1.91 -12.00
C GLY A 117 21.12 -0.41 -12.11
N LYS A 118 19.85 -0.02 -12.01
CA LYS A 118 19.38 1.37 -12.10
C LYS A 118 18.32 1.67 -11.03
N GLU A 119 18.77 2.17 -9.88
CA GLU A 119 17.89 2.59 -8.77
C GLU A 119 16.83 3.63 -9.19
N SER A 120 17.15 4.49 -10.16
CA SER A 120 16.23 5.51 -10.66
C SER A 120 14.94 4.95 -11.28
N LEU A 121 14.99 3.73 -11.82
CA LEU A 121 13.83 3.05 -12.38
C LEU A 121 12.82 2.63 -11.30
N PHE A 122 13.25 2.48 -10.06
CA PHE A 122 12.33 2.25 -8.93
C PHE A 122 11.29 3.36 -8.79
N SER A 123 11.69 4.64 -8.93
CA SER A 123 10.74 5.76 -8.88
C SER A 123 9.73 5.72 -10.04
N VAL A 124 10.17 5.30 -11.22
CA VAL A 124 9.28 5.13 -12.39
C VAL A 124 8.28 4.00 -12.15
N TYR A 125 8.76 2.84 -11.68
CA TYR A 125 7.92 1.71 -11.30
C TYR A 125 6.88 2.12 -10.25
N GLN A 126 7.28 2.82 -9.20
CA GLN A 126 6.39 3.32 -8.15
C GLN A 126 5.33 4.29 -8.68
N ALA A 127 5.68 5.13 -9.66
CA ALA A 127 4.74 6.03 -10.31
C ALA A 127 3.65 5.23 -11.09
N PHE A 128 4.05 4.24 -11.88
CA PHE A 128 3.11 3.37 -12.60
C PHE A 128 2.24 2.56 -11.65
N ALA A 129 2.83 1.95 -10.62
CA ALA A 129 2.12 1.18 -9.61
C ALA A 129 1.07 2.03 -8.87
N GLY A 130 1.42 3.25 -8.47
CA GLY A 130 0.49 4.16 -7.80
C GLY A 130 -0.65 4.65 -8.71
N ILE A 131 -0.37 4.93 -9.98
CA ILE A 131 -1.40 5.27 -10.97
C ILE A 131 -2.34 4.08 -11.18
N ALA A 132 -1.80 2.87 -11.31
CA ALA A 132 -2.58 1.65 -11.47
C ALA A 132 -3.46 1.39 -10.24
N GLU A 133 -2.94 1.58 -9.01
CA GLU A 133 -3.70 1.44 -7.76
C GLU A 133 -4.88 2.41 -7.73
N ILE A 134 -4.65 3.70 -7.99
CA ILE A 134 -5.72 4.71 -7.98
C ILE A 134 -6.76 4.40 -9.07
N SER A 135 -6.31 4.03 -10.27
CA SER A 135 -7.20 3.65 -11.37
C SER A 135 -8.06 2.43 -11.00
N GLY A 136 -7.45 1.42 -10.38
CA GLY A 136 -8.15 0.24 -9.87
C GLY A 136 -9.22 0.58 -8.83
N LEU A 137 -8.92 1.48 -7.89
CA LEU A 137 -9.88 1.93 -6.87
C LEU A 137 -11.09 2.66 -7.49
N VAL A 138 -10.86 3.47 -8.53
CA VAL A 138 -11.93 4.18 -9.25
C VAL A 138 -12.76 3.21 -10.10
N LEU A 139 -12.11 2.24 -10.74
CA LEU A 139 -12.78 1.24 -11.59
C LEU A 139 -13.51 0.16 -10.80
N LEU A 140 -13.10 -0.13 -9.57
CA LEU A 140 -13.65 -1.21 -8.75
C LEU A 140 -15.18 -1.18 -8.62
N PRO A 141 -15.85 -0.04 -8.33
CA PRO A 141 -17.32 0.01 -8.27
C PRO A 141 -18.00 -0.28 -9.61
N ILE A 142 -17.35 0.09 -10.72
CA ILE A 142 -17.87 -0.14 -12.07
C ILE A 142 -17.75 -1.61 -12.44
N LEU A 143 -16.60 -2.22 -12.17
CA LEU A 143 -16.33 -3.63 -12.41
C LEU A 143 -17.26 -4.53 -11.60
N THR A 144 -17.40 -4.24 -10.29
CA THR A 144 -18.30 -5.01 -9.42
C THR A 144 -19.76 -4.96 -9.83
N LYS A 145 -20.20 -3.87 -10.46
CA LYS A 145 -21.56 -3.79 -11.04
C LYS A 145 -21.70 -4.60 -12.33
N LYS A 146 -20.65 -4.69 -13.16
CA LYS A 146 -20.72 -5.36 -14.47
C LYS A 146 -20.53 -6.88 -14.39
N ILE A 147 -19.53 -7.33 -13.67
CA ILE A 147 -19.12 -8.75 -13.65
C ILE A 147 -19.34 -9.44 -12.30
N GLY A 148 -19.82 -8.69 -11.28
CA GLY A 148 -20.07 -9.23 -9.97
C GLY A 148 -18.82 -9.21 -9.04
N ARG A 149 -19.07 -9.36 -7.73
CA ARG A 149 -18.00 -9.28 -6.73
C ARG A 149 -17.06 -10.47 -6.76
N GLU A 150 -17.60 -11.65 -7.04
CA GLU A 150 -16.85 -12.91 -7.05
C GLU A 150 -15.82 -12.93 -8.17
N ASP A 151 -16.22 -12.56 -9.38
CA ASP A 151 -15.32 -12.53 -10.53
C ASP A 151 -14.28 -11.43 -10.42
N VAL A 152 -14.65 -10.26 -9.90
CA VAL A 152 -13.65 -9.19 -9.58
C VAL A 152 -12.60 -9.70 -8.60
N PHE A 153 -13.00 -10.47 -7.58
CA PHE A 153 -12.06 -11.05 -6.63
C PHE A 153 -11.13 -12.08 -7.28
N LYS A 154 -11.66 -12.96 -8.15
CA LYS A 154 -10.86 -13.95 -8.91
C LYS A 154 -9.84 -13.25 -9.81
N PHE A 155 -10.27 -12.27 -10.60
CA PHE A 155 -9.38 -11.48 -11.44
C PHE A 155 -8.32 -10.73 -10.63
N GLY A 156 -8.72 -10.09 -9.53
CA GLY A 156 -7.81 -9.38 -8.64
C GLY A 156 -6.78 -10.28 -7.95
N SER A 157 -7.07 -11.58 -7.81
CA SER A 157 -6.12 -12.56 -7.25
C SER A 157 -5.13 -13.08 -8.30
N ILE A 158 -5.53 -13.18 -9.57
CA ILE A 158 -4.69 -13.68 -10.66
C ILE A 158 -3.77 -12.57 -11.21
N LEU A 159 -4.27 -11.35 -11.27
CA LEU A 159 -3.55 -10.21 -11.86
C LEU A 159 -2.16 -9.97 -11.25
N PRO A 160 -1.96 -9.98 -9.92
CA PRO A 160 -0.64 -9.82 -9.32
C PRO A 160 0.34 -10.93 -9.71
N ILE A 161 -0.13 -12.18 -9.85
CA ILE A 161 0.71 -13.31 -10.27
C ILE A 161 1.23 -13.06 -11.68
N ALA A 162 0.34 -12.66 -12.59
CA ALA A 162 0.71 -12.31 -13.97
C ALA A 162 1.69 -11.11 -13.98
N GLY A 163 1.46 -10.08 -13.17
CA GLY A 163 2.35 -8.93 -13.04
C GLY A 163 3.76 -9.30 -12.57
N PHE A 164 3.88 -10.12 -11.53
CA PHE A 164 5.20 -10.59 -11.07
C PHE A 164 5.93 -11.46 -12.11
N LEU A 165 5.21 -12.30 -12.85
CA LEU A 165 5.80 -13.07 -13.95
C LEU A 165 6.29 -12.15 -15.07
N LEU A 166 5.52 -11.14 -15.44
CA LEU A 166 5.93 -10.14 -16.43
C LEU A 166 7.14 -9.34 -15.96
N LEU A 167 7.18 -8.91 -14.71
CA LEU A 167 8.33 -8.21 -14.13
C LEU A 167 9.59 -9.08 -14.16
N PHE A 168 9.47 -10.37 -13.83
CA PHE A 168 10.57 -11.33 -13.91
C PHE A 168 11.10 -11.47 -15.34
N VAL A 169 10.21 -11.67 -16.31
CA VAL A 169 10.59 -11.76 -17.74
C VAL A 169 11.20 -10.46 -18.23
N ALA A 170 10.63 -9.31 -17.87
CA ALA A 170 11.13 -7.99 -18.22
C ALA A 170 12.57 -7.76 -17.72
N GLY A 171 12.86 -8.20 -16.49
CA GLY A 171 14.20 -8.13 -15.91
C GLY A 171 15.24 -8.95 -16.65
N ILE A 172 14.85 -10.08 -17.26
CA ILE A 172 15.74 -10.94 -18.04
C ILE A 172 15.93 -10.40 -19.47
N VAL A 173 14.82 -10.01 -20.13
CA VAL A 173 14.82 -9.69 -21.58
C VAL A 173 15.24 -8.26 -21.85
N ALA A 174 14.82 -7.30 -21.04
CA ALA A 174 15.06 -5.88 -21.28
C ALA A 174 15.31 -5.10 -19.97
N PRO A 175 16.39 -5.41 -19.23
CA PRO A 175 16.64 -4.86 -17.89
C PRO A 175 16.84 -3.34 -17.86
N GLN A 176 17.05 -2.70 -19.01
CA GLN A 176 17.30 -1.25 -19.11
C GLN A 176 16.11 -0.46 -19.67
N ASN A 177 15.02 -1.12 -20.08
CA ASN A 177 13.86 -0.46 -20.67
C ASN A 177 12.86 -0.06 -19.58
N ALA A 178 12.90 1.22 -19.19
CA ALA A 178 12.04 1.78 -18.15
C ALA A 178 10.54 1.61 -18.41
N LEU A 179 10.10 1.73 -19.68
CA LEU A 179 8.70 1.59 -20.05
C LEU A 179 8.23 0.15 -19.91
N PHE A 180 9.06 -0.80 -20.35
CA PHE A 180 8.73 -2.23 -20.28
C PHE A 180 8.64 -2.72 -18.83
N ILE A 181 9.57 -2.29 -17.98
CA ILE A 181 9.58 -2.62 -16.54
C ILE A 181 8.44 -1.89 -15.78
N GLY A 182 8.10 -0.66 -16.21
CA GLY A 182 7.03 0.10 -15.56
C GLY A 182 5.62 -0.40 -15.89
N MET A 183 5.45 -1.10 -17.03
CA MET A 183 4.17 -1.68 -17.44
C MET A 183 3.97 -3.13 -16.97
N ALA A 184 5.02 -3.84 -16.57
CA ALA A 184 4.98 -5.19 -16.01
C ALA A 184 4.52 -5.20 -14.54
#